data_9b77379468cca6d1d13cb0293173d82b
#
_entry.id   9b77379468cca6d1d13cb0293173d82b
#
_cell.length_a   1.000
_cell.length_b   1.000
_cell.length_c   1.000
_cell.angle_alpha   90.00
_cell.angle_beta   90.00
_cell.angle_gamma   90.00
#
_symmetry.space_group_name_H-M   'P 1'
#
loop_
_entity.id
_entity.type
_entity.pdbx_description
1 polymer ?
#
loop_
_entity_poly.entity_id
_entity_poly.type
_entity_poly.pdbx_seq_one_letter_code
_entity_poly.pdbx_strand_id
1 'polypeptide(L)'
;FKKALKIKPDHADAYFNMGNVLLEKGDLDAALESCKKALSYRPDYNQVWSNLEFLLQAIKLKVPNVDLLFQTNLPESSSKHTQILKSVLRYSLYLGGEHAKASLYKVCGLLSTADNKIIKNPEVSNNAERQEIIEPDKVVALVHFGRSGTGLLHSLIDNHPEISTMPSIYFSEFFNHSTWEYIISEGWSKMIDRFVANYEVLFDASVRSPIETKSKKHITYMGQKEGMANVGNQQNEVLRLDKVLFCEELCRLMKPQKHLDTFTFFWLVHLAYNKALDDRNHKHLIFYHIHNPDTYAQLNFVQAVPNANWVMMVREPIQACESWIRNGFYENKYIDVVSKIITMLFAIDNSIYYQQNSIGVRLEDLKESPSTTIPALCDWMGIEETESLYEMTAQGKKWWGDPGSPDFEKDGMEPFGKTSIERTLGSIFTVSDQFILRTLFYPISVRFGYVEENLEQFKEDLKTIRPMLDRMFDFEIKMAQRMHKDTEQFMKSGYYLYLRSGLIDRWNMLAKWHTYPNMIKPLKINQ
;
A
#
# COMPACT_ATOMS: atom_id res chain seq x y z
N PHE A 1 3.39 28.81 13.48
CA PHE A 1 2.62 27.98 14.43
C PHE A 1 2.52 28.63 15.82
N LYS A 2 3.63 29.08 16.46
CA LYS A 2 3.59 29.73 17.80
C LYS A 2 2.62 30.89 17.88
N LYS A 3 2.48 31.74 16.84
CA LYS A 3 1.49 32.82 16.78
C LYS A 3 0.05 32.29 16.72
N ALA A 4 -0.21 31.26 15.94
CA ALA A 4 -1.53 30.62 15.86
C ALA A 4 -1.95 30.02 17.21
N LEU A 5 -1.01 29.35 17.91
CA LEU A 5 -1.24 28.78 19.23
C LEU A 5 -1.43 29.83 20.35
N LYS A 6 -0.93 31.07 20.18
CA LYS A 6 -1.27 32.18 21.07
C LYS A 6 -2.72 32.65 20.92
N ILE A 7 -3.27 32.55 19.69
CA ILE A 7 -4.64 32.95 19.37
C ILE A 7 -5.62 31.82 19.72
N LYS A 8 -5.26 30.58 19.37
CA LYS A 8 -6.08 29.41 19.61
C LYS A 8 -5.22 28.29 20.23
N PRO A 9 -5.15 28.21 21.60
CA PRO A 9 -4.29 27.27 22.32
C PRO A 9 -4.64 25.78 22.10
N ASP A 10 -5.86 25.45 21.68
CA ASP A 10 -6.40 24.13 21.43
C ASP A 10 -6.35 23.69 19.94
N HIS A 11 -5.55 24.39 19.11
CA HIS A 11 -5.48 24.15 17.68
C HIS A 11 -4.64 22.91 17.35
N ALA A 12 -5.28 21.73 17.23
CA ALA A 12 -4.62 20.45 16.97
C ALA A 12 -3.73 20.46 15.72
N ASP A 13 -4.22 21.06 14.59
CA ASP A 13 -3.43 21.14 13.35
C ASP A 13 -2.17 21.99 13.49
N ALA A 14 -2.19 23.03 14.34
CA ALA A 14 -1.00 23.84 14.58
C ALA A 14 0.07 23.06 15.38
N TYR A 15 -0.36 22.23 16.34
CA TYR A 15 0.54 21.32 17.04
C TYR A 15 1.07 20.23 16.13
N PHE A 16 0.22 19.63 15.29
CA PHE A 16 0.64 18.65 14.29
C PHE A 16 1.73 19.20 13.37
N ASN A 17 1.49 20.35 12.74
CA ASN A 17 2.46 20.99 11.86
C ASN A 17 3.74 21.41 12.58
N MET A 18 3.65 21.81 13.85
CA MET A 18 4.82 22.09 14.68
C MET A 18 5.62 20.83 14.95
N GLY A 19 4.95 19.71 15.25
CA GLY A 19 5.57 18.40 15.44
C GLY A 19 6.37 17.97 14.20
N ASN A 20 5.81 18.15 12.99
CA ASN A 20 6.49 17.84 11.73
C ASN A 20 7.79 18.63 11.55
N VAL A 21 7.75 19.94 11.79
CA VAL A 21 8.95 20.78 11.67
C VAL A 21 10.00 20.42 12.72
N LEU A 22 9.59 20.07 13.93
CA LEU A 22 10.50 19.66 14.99
C LEU A 22 11.12 18.29 14.69
N LEU A 23 10.35 17.35 14.16
CA LEU A 23 10.83 16.06 13.69
C LEU A 23 11.86 16.23 12.56
N GLU A 24 11.59 17.10 11.59
CA GLU A 24 12.55 17.42 10.53
C GLU A 24 13.84 18.04 11.06
N LYS A 25 13.76 18.85 12.13
CA LYS A 25 14.91 19.46 12.78
C LYS A 25 15.66 18.51 13.73
N GLY A 26 15.10 17.35 14.04
CA GLY A 26 15.66 16.39 14.98
C GLY A 26 15.44 16.68 16.46
N ASP A 27 14.57 17.65 16.78
CA ASP A 27 14.13 17.92 18.16
C ASP A 27 13.00 16.93 18.52
N LEU A 28 13.41 15.66 18.75
CA LEU A 28 12.47 14.55 18.89
C LEU A 28 11.58 14.70 20.13
N ASP A 29 12.10 15.22 21.23
CA ASP A 29 11.35 15.39 22.47
C ASP A 29 10.26 16.47 22.31
N ALA A 30 10.61 17.61 21.73
CA ALA A 30 9.65 18.68 21.46
C ALA A 30 8.63 18.25 20.37
N ALA A 31 9.03 17.44 19.39
CA ALA A 31 8.13 16.86 18.40
C ALA A 31 7.10 15.91 19.08
N LEU A 32 7.56 15.05 19.99
CA LEU A 32 6.69 14.14 20.73
C LEU A 32 5.67 14.90 21.61
N GLU A 33 6.11 15.93 22.33
CA GLU A 33 5.21 16.76 23.11
C GLU A 33 4.18 17.52 22.24
N SER A 34 4.58 17.92 21.03
CA SER A 34 3.66 18.53 20.07
C SER A 34 2.61 17.52 19.57
N CYS A 35 3.02 16.30 19.25
CA CYS A 35 2.10 15.22 18.87
C CYS A 35 1.13 14.87 20.01
N LYS A 36 1.61 14.76 21.25
CA LYS A 36 0.76 14.52 22.43
C LYS A 36 -0.30 15.61 22.61
N LYS A 37 0.09 16.89 22.48
CA LYS A 37 -0.86 18.00 22.55
C LYS A 37 -1.88 17.96 21.40
N ALA A 38 -1.46 17.64 20.18
CA ALA A 38 -2.40 17.46 19.07
C ALA A 38 -3.44 16.37 19.39
N LEU A 39 -3.00 15.21 19.92
CA LEU A 39 -3.87 14.10 20.29
C LEU A 39 -4.72 14.38 21.54
N SER A 40 -4.27 15.21 22.46
CA SER A 40 -5.11 15.60 23.61
C SER A 40 -6.34 16.42 23.20
N TYR A 41 -6.23 17.17 22.10
CA TYR A 41 -7.35 17.95 21.54
C TYR A 41 -8.13 17.18 20.45
N ARG A 42 -7.49 16.25 19.73
CA ARG A 42 -8.12 15.38 18.71
C ARG A 42 -7.52 13.97 18.80
N PRO A 43 -8.05 13.11 19.68
CA PRO A 43 -7.51 11.77 19.93
C PRO A 43 -7.50 10.83 18.72
N ASP A 44 -8.42 11.05 17.76
CA ASP A 44 -8.60 10.28 16.51
C ASP A 44 -7.86 10.87 15.31
N TYR A 45 -6.89 11.75 15.53
CA TYR A 45 -6.16 12.43 14.45
C TYR A 45 -5.16 11.49 13.76
N ASN A 46 -5.64 10.79 12.71
CA ASN A 46 -4.88 9.74 11.99
C ASN A 46 -3.49 10.20 11.54
N GLN A 47 -3.36 11.43 10.99
CA GLN A 47 -2.06 11.94 10.52
C GLN A 47 -1.03 12.10 11.65
N VAL A 48 -1.49 12.40 12.86
CA VAL A 48 -0.59 12.47 14.02
C VAL A 48 -0.12 11.09 14.44
N TRP A 49 -0.99 10.08 14.38
CA TRP A 49 -0.63 8.69 14.65
C TRP A 49 0.38 8.16 13.62
N SER A 50 0.21 8.48 12.34
CA SER A 50 1.19 8.13 11.30
C SER A 50 2.55 8.81 11.53
N ASN A 51 2.57 10.08 11.94
CA ASN A 51 3.83 10.76 12.23
C ASN A 51 4.53 10.23 13.49
N LEU A 52 3.76 9.75 14.46
CA LEU A 52 4.33 9.09 15.64
C LEU A 52 5.11 7.83 15.27
N GLU A 53 4.76 7.15 14.18
CA GLU A 53 5.53 5.99 13.68
C GLU A 53 6.98 6.39 13.38
N PHE A 54 7.18 7.45 12.57
CA PHE A 54 8.53 7.94 12.25
C PHE A 54 9.27 8.43 13.48
N LEU A 55 8.57 9.16 14.33
CA LEU A 55 9.13 9.75 15.54
C LEU A 55 9.57 8.68 16.56
N LEU A 56 8.71 7.74 16.86
CA LEU A 56 8.99 6.67 17.83
C LEU A 56 10.05 5.69 17.30
N GLN A 57 10.05 5.42 16.00
CA GLN A 57 11.10 4.63 15.37
C GLN A 57 12.46 5.34 15.47
N ALA A 58 12.50 6.68 15.31
CA ALA A 58 13.73 7.45 15.52
C ALA A 58 14.18 7.48 16.99
N ILE A 59 13.23 7.63 17.93
CA ILE A 59 13.51 7.61 19.39
C ILE A 59 14.02 6.24 19.84
N LYS A 60 13.59 5.15 19.20
CA LYS A 60 13.97 3.76 19.50
C LYS A 60 15.49 3.53 19.45
N LEU A 61 16.23 4.32 18.69
CA LEU A 61 17.71 4.28 18.73
C LEU A 61 18.27 4.59 20.11
N LYS A 62 17.59 5.43 20.90
CA LYS A 62 17.99 5.84 22.25
C LYS A 62 17.30 5.01 23.34
N VAL A 63 16.07 4.58 23.07
CA VAL A 63 15.21 3.83 24.00
C VAL A 63 14.71 2.56 23.30
N PRO A 64 15.48 1.46 23.34
CA PRO A 64 15.16 0.23 22.60
C PRO A 64 13.83 -0.44 23.00
N ASN A 65 13.34 -0.18 24.22
CA ASN A 65 12.10 -0.78 24.70
C ASN A 65 10.89 0.03 24.24
N VAL A 66 10.25 -0.41 23.15
CA VAL A 66 9.04 0.21 22.59
C VAL A 66 7.89 0.22 23.59
N ASP A 67 7.76 -0.80 24.44
CA ASP A 67 6.68 -0.87 25.45
C ASP A 67 6.77 0.26 26.47
N LEU A 68 7.98 0.62 26.88
CA LEU A 68 8.21 1.76 27.75
C LEU A 68 7.75 3.07 27.11
N LEU A 69 8.00 3.24 25.79
CA LEU A 69 7.51 4.41 25.05
C LEU A 69 5.98 4.51 25.06
N PHE A 70 5.28 3.38 24.90
CA PHE A 70 3.81 3.34 24.95
C PHE A 70 3.25 3.64 26.33
N GLN A 71 3.92 3.20 27.41
CA GLN A 71 3.48 3.42 28.78
C GLN A 71 3.61 4.88 29.21
N THR A 72 4.70 5.53 28.80
CA THR A 72 5.05 6.86 29.33
C THR A 72 4.67 8.02 28.41
N ASN A 73 4.48 7.76 27.12
CA ASN A 73 4.52 8.84 26.12
C ASN A 73 3.22 9.04 25.31
N LEU A 74 2.23 8.16 25.43
CA LEU A 74 1.00 8.30 24.65
C LEU A 74 -0.22 8.50 25.56
N PRO A 75 -1.15 9.41 25.20
CA PRO A 75 -2.32 9.65 26.01
C PRO A 75 -3.18 8.40 26.18
N GLU A 76 -3.68 8.19 27.36
CA GLU A 76 -4.74 7.20 27.60
C GLU A 76 -6.03 7.72 27.01
N SER A 77 -6.76 6.83 26.33
CA SER A 77 -8.08 7.14 25.78
C SER A 77 -9.02 5.97 25.99
N SER A 78 -10.25 6.27 26.40
CA SER A 78 -11.35 5.33 26.49
C SER A 78 -11.98 5.03 25.15
N SER A 79 -11.73 5.86 24.12
CA SER A 79 -12.24 5.65 22.76
C SER A 79 -11.64 4.40 22.16
N LYS A 80 -12.51 3.49 21.69
CA LYS A 80 -12.13 2.25 21.02
C LYS A 80 -11.29 2.52 19.75
N HIS A 81 -11.66 3.52 18.98
CA HIS A 81 -10.90 3.93 17.79
C HIS A 81 -9.46 4.34 18.14
N THR A 82 -9.27 5.14 19.19
CA THR A 82 -7.93 5.53 19.65
C THR A 82 -7.12 4.32 20.15
N GLN A 83 -7.77 3.33 20.79
CA GLN A 83 -7.11 2.09 21.18
C GLN A 83 -6.64 1.28 19.95
N ILE A 84 -7.44 1.25 18.88
CA ILE A 84 -7.07 0.62 17.61
C ILE A 84 -5.87 1.35 17.01
N LEU A 85 -5.91 2.68 16.86
CA LEU A 85 -4.81 3.47 16.33
C LEU A 85 -3.51 3.26 17.11
N LYS A 86 -3.59 3.25 18.44
CA LYS A 86 -2.44 2.97 19.32
C LYS A 86 -1.88 1.56 19.10
N SER A 87 -2.73 0.57 18.86
CA SER A 87 -2.31 -0.81 18.63
C SER A 87 -1.75 -1.02 17.22
N VAL A 88 -2.30 -0.34 16.21
CA VAL A 88 -1.77 -0.29 14.84
C VAL A 88 -0.37 0.33 14.85
N LEU A 89 -0.19 1.46 15.53
CA LEU A 89 1.12 2.09 15.69
C LEU A 89 2.13 1.14 16.35
N ARG A 90 1.71 0.42 17.41
CA ARG A 90 2.56 -0.58 18.06
C ARG A 90 2.96 -1.70 17.10
N TYR A 91 2.01 -2.20 16.31
CA TYR A 91 2.30 -3.22 15.30
C TYR A 91 3.35 -2.73 14.28
N SER A 92 3.20 -1.52 13.76
CA SER A 92 4.12 -0.96 12.77
C SER A 92 5.55 -0.76 13.31
N LEU A 93 5.71 -0.54 14.61
CA LEU A 93 7.01 -0.33 15.25
C LEU A 93 7.80 -1.62 15.51
N TYR A 94 7.16 -2.79 15.49
CA TYR A 94 7.88 -4.05 15.69
C TYR A 94 8.54 -4.61 14.43
N LEU A 95 8.12 -4.21 13.24
CA LEU A 95 8.75 -4.51 11.95
C LEU A 95 9.11 -6.00 11.73
N GLY A 96 8.27 -6.92 12.22
CA GLY A 96 8.45 -8.36 12.05
C GLY A 96 8.81 -9.12 13.33
N GLY A 97 8.95 -10.44 13.22
CA GLY A 97 9.23 -11.33 14.34
C GLY A 97 8.02 -11.62 15.25
N GLU A 98 8.26 -12.27 16.40
CA GLU A 98 7.17 -12.70 17.31
C GLU A 98 6.41 -11.54 17.96
N HIS A 99 7.06 -10.42 18.21
CA HIS A 99 6.41 -9.23 18.74
C HIS A 99 5.44 -8.60 17.73
N ALA A 100 5.81 -8.55 16.45
CA ALA A 100 4.92 -8.10 15.38
C ALA A 100 3.69 -9.01 15.28
N LYS A 101 3.90 -10.33 15.33
CA LYS A 101 2.84 -11.33 15.30
C LYS A 101 1.87 -11.18 16.49
N ALA A 102 2.39 -11.03 17.70
CA ALA A 102 1.56 -10.80 18.90
C ALA A 102 0.79 -9.49 18.81
N SER A 103 1.41 -8.44 18.28
CA SER A 103 0.75 -7.15 18.04
C SER A 103 -0.34 -7.24 16.97
N LEU A 104 -0.12 -8.01 15.91
CA LEU A 104 -1.11 -8.29 14.87
C LEU A 104 -2.37 -8.95 15.47
N TYR A 105 -2.21 -10.02 16.26
CA TYR A 105 -3.34 -10.67 16.93
C TYR A 105 -4.13 -9.69 17.80
N LYS A 106 -3.45 -8.83 18.54
CA LYS A 106 -4.09 -7.82 19.38
C LYS A 106 -4.89 -6.81 18.54
N VAL A 107 -4.33 -6.32 17.45
CA VAL A 107 -5.03 -5.38 16.57
C VAL A 107 -6.25 -6.05 15.94
N CYS A 108 -6.12 -7.25 15.39
CA CYS A 108 -7.23 -8.00 14.81
C CYS A 108 -8.34 -8.24 15.84
N GLY A 109 -8.00 -8.59 17.09
CA GLY A 109 -8.97 -8.72 18.18
C GLY A 109 -9.69 -7.41 18.51
N LEU A 110 -9.00 -6.28 18.47
CA LEU A 110 -9.63 -4.97 18.68
C LEU A 110 -10.52 -4.56 17.49
N LEU A 111 -10.09 -4.84 16.27
CA LEU A 111 -10.87 -4.55 15.07
C LEU A 111 -12.13 -5.42 14.99
N SER A 112 -12.06 -6.71 15.37
CA SER A 112 -13.22 -7.62 15.36
C SER A 112 -14.28 -7.22 16.40
N THR A 113 -13.87 -6.65 17.54
CA THR A 113 -14.77 -6.16 18.58
C THR A 113 -15.13 -4.69 18.41
N ALA A 114 -14.47 -3.97 17.51
CA ALA A 114 -14.96 -2.68 17.07
C ALA A 114 -16.32 -2.93 16.42
N ASP A 115 -17.38 -2.21 16.82
CA ASP A 115 -18.57 -2.17 16.02
C ASP A 115 -18.12 -1.78 14.61
N ASN A 116 -17.91 -2.80 13.77
CA ASN A 116 -17.84 -2.58 12.33
C ASN A 116 -19.09 -1.78 12.08
N LYS A 117 -18.96 -0.48 11.73
CA LYS A 117 -20.10 0.40 11.64
C LYS A 117 -21.07 -0.20 10.64
N ILE A 118 -21.92 -1.07 11.17
CA ILE A 118 -22.98 -1.71 10.41
C ILE A 118 -24.05 -0.66 10.25
N ILE A 119 -24.34 -0.33 9.03
CA ILE A 119 -25.46 0.55 8.73
C ILE A 119 -26.72 -0.30 8.52
N LYS A 120 -27.80 0.08 9.21
CA LYS A 120 -29.10 -0.60 9.11
C LYS A 120 -29.95 0.04 8.01
N ASN A 121 -30.66 -0.82 7.27
CA ASN A 121 -31.65 -0.38 6.31
C ASN A 121 -32.93 0.05 7.03
N PRO A 122 -33.36 1.31 6.95
CA PRO A 122 -34.55 1.77 7.65
C PRO A 122 -35.86 1.24 7.05
N GLU A 123 -35.83 0.74 5.81
CA GLU A 123 -37.04 0.29 5.08
C GLU A 123 -37.33 -1.20 5.25
N VAL A 124 -36.38 -1.99 5.79
CA VAL A 124 -36.54 -3.45 5.95
C VAL A 124 -36.89 -3.79 7.40
N SER A 125 -38.04 -4.45 7.60
CA SER A 125 -38.43 -4.91 8.92
C SER A 125 -37.49 -6.02 9.41
N ASN A 126 -37.30 -6.10 10.74
CA ASN A 126 -36.44 -7.14 11.35
C ASN A 126 -36.89 -8.59 11.03
N ASN A 127 -38.17 -8.77 10.63
CA ASN A 127 -38.76 -10.08 10.35
C ASN A 127 -38.77 -10.43 8.84
N ALA A 128 -38.26 -9.59 7.95
CA ALA A 128 -38.15 -9.94 6.53
C ALA A 128 -37.18 -11.10 6.33
N GLU A 129 -37.50 -12.04 5.45
CA GLU A 129 -36.54 -13.08 5.05
C GLU A 129 -35.29 -12.42 4.43
N ARG A 130 -34.11 -12.96 4.78
CA ARG A 130 -32.84 -12.50 4.23
C ARG A 130 -32.76 -13.02 2.78
N GLN A 131 -32.67 -12.13 1.82
CA GLN A 131 -32.23 -12.55 0.49
C GLN A 131 -30.72 -12.70 0.55
N GLU A 132 -30.24 -13.95 0.54
CA GLU A 132 -28.81 -14.23 0.53
C GLU A 132 -28.20 -13.70 -0.76
N ILE A 133 -27.21 -12.83 -0.61
CA ILE A 133 -26.31 -12.52 -1.71
C ILE A 133 -25.27 -13.63 -1.71
N ILE A 134 -25.08 -14.25 -2.87
CA ILE A 134 -23.99 -15.20 -3.05
C ILE A 134 -22.69 -14.41 -2.95
N GLU A 135 -21.93 -14.67 -1.89
CA GLU A 135 -20.60 -14.07 -1.69
C GLU A 135 -19.60 -14.62 -2.71
N PRO A 136 -18.53 -13.89 -3.04
CA PRO A 136 -17.49 -14.44 -3.92
C PRO A 136 -16.82 -15.63 -3.24
N ASP A 137 -16.50 -16.66 -4.02
CA ASP A 137 -15.81 -17.85 -3.50
C ASP A 137 -14.42 -17.51 -2.98
N LYS A 138 -13.79 -16.50 -3.58
CA LYS A 138 -12.42 -16.11 -3.27
C LYS A 138 -12.18 -14.61 -3.46
N VAL A 139 -11.37 -14.05 -2.58
CA VAL A 139 -10.79 -12.69 -2.75
C VAL A 139 -9.28 -12.83 -2.82
N VAL A 140 -8.68 -12.32 -3.87
CA VAL A 140 -7.23 -12.26 -4.09
C VAL A 140 -6.78 -10.81 -3.96
N ALA A 141 -5.92 -10.53 -2.99
CA ALA A 141 -5.32 -9.23 -2.77
C ALA A 141 -3.97 -9.13 -3.51
N LEU A 142 -3.85 -8.18 -4.43
CA LEU A 142 -2.60 -7.88 -5.12
C LEU A 142 -1.83 -6.81 -4.34
N VAL A 143 -0.59 -7.11 -3.98
CA VAL A 143 0.35 -6.18 -3.34
C VAL A 143 1.66 -6.13 -4.10
N HIS A 144 2.53 -5.20 -3.74
CA HIS A 144 3.80 -5.00 -4.43
C HIS A 144 5.02 -5.05 -3.49
N PHE A 145 6.15 -5.44 -4.07
CA PHE A 145 7.46 -5.30 -3.47
C PHE A 145 8.25 -4.24 -4.26
N GLY A 146 8.20 -3.00 -3.80
CA GLY A 146 8.73 -1.87 -4.55
C GLY A 146 7.99 -1.66 -5.87
N ARG A 147 8.70 -1.16 -6.89
CA ARG A 147 8.12 -0.99 -8.23
C ARG A 147 8.29 -2.26 -9.05
N SER A 148 7.36 -3.18 -8.90
CA SER A 148 7.45 -4.58 -9.36
C SER A 148 6.38 -5.01 -10.37
N GLY A 149 5.65 -4.06 -11.00
CA GLY A 149 4.76 -4.38 -12.12
C GLY A 149 3.34 -4.81 -11.74
N THR A 150 2.81 -4.39 -10.60
CA THR A 150 1.41 -4.68 -10.21
C THR A 150 0.39 -4.20 -11.22
N GLY A 151 0.61 -3.04 -11.85
CA GLY A 151 -0.26 -2.52 -12.91
C GLY A 151 -0.30 -3.46 -14.12
N LEU A 152 0.83 -4.07 -14.50
CA LEU A 152 0.88 -5.08 -15.55
C LEU A 152 0.02 -6.29 -15.17
N LEU A 153 0.29 -6.93 -14.02
CA LEU A 153 -0.48 -8.11 -13.63
C LEU A 153 -1.98 -7.80 -13.52
N HIS A 154 -2.34 -6.66 -12.92
CA HIS A 154 -3.73 -6.25 -12.81
C HIS A 154 -4.40 -6.10 -14.19
N SER A 155 -3.70 -5.51 -15.17
CA SER A 155 -4.25 -5.31 -16.52
C SER A 155 -4.40 -6.62 -17.33
N LEU A 156 -3.58 -7.63 -17.03
CA LEU A 156 -3.74 -8.97 -17.62
C LEU A 156 -4.95 -9.72 -17.04
N ILE A 157 -5.28 -9.46 -15.77
CA ILE A 157 -6.41 -10.08 -15.07
C ILE A 157 -7.74 -9.38 -15.37
N ASP A 158 -7.72 -8.10 -15.77
CA ASP A 158 -8.90 -7.23 -15.84
C ASP A 158 -10.09 -7.80 -16.64
N ASN A 159 -9.84 -8.40 -17.79
CA ASN A 159 -10.89 -8.90 -18.68
C ASN A 159 -11.18 -10.41 -18.52
N HIS A 160 -10.79 -11.01 -17.40
CA HIS A 160 -11.01 -12.43 -17.20
C HIS A 160 -12.49 -12.74 -16.90
N PRO A 161 -13.11 -13.78 -17.53
CA PRO A 161 -14.54 -14.06 -17.37
C PRO A 161 -14.96 -14.43 -15.95
N GLU A 162 -14.09 -15.05 -15.16
CA GLU A 162 -14.39 -15.51 -13.79
C GLU A 162 -14.03 -14.48 -12.71
N ILE A 163 -13.34 -13.38 -13.06
CA ILE A 163 -12.76 -12.45 -12.09
C ILE A 163 -13.42 -11.07 -12.18
N SER A 164 -13.81 -10.55 -11.02
CA SER A 164 -14.22 -9.15 -10.88
C SER A 164 -13.06 -8.28 -10.47
N THR A 165 -12.75 -7.28 -11.28
CA THR A 165 -11.73 -6.25 -10.98
C THR A 165 -12.35 -4.86 -11.07
N MET A 166 -11.64 -3.88 -10.54
CA MET A 166 -11.89 -2.46 -10.80
C MET A 166 -10.61 -1.77 -11.26
N PRO A 167 -10.69 -0.65 -12.00
CA PRO A 167 -9.52 -0.06 -12.60
C PRO A 167 -8.39 0.22 -11.62
N SER A 168 -7.35 -0.61 -11.70
CA SER A 168 -6.06 -0.44 -11.04
C SER A 168 -6.13 0.13 -9.60
N ILE A 169 -5.47 1.29 -9.37
CA ILE A 169 -5.28 1.87 -8.04
C ILE A 169 -6.45 2.71 -7.54
N TYR A 170 -7.43 3.00 -8.36
CA TYR A 170 -8.49 3.98 -8.02
C TYR A 170 -9.44 3.53 -6.91
N PHE A 171 -9.46 2.24 -6.62
CA PHE A 171 -10.29 1.65 -5.56
C PHE A 171 -9.46 1.09 -4.38
N SER A 172 -8.15 1.26 -4.41
CA SER A 172 -7.19 0.62 -3.50
C SER A 172 -7.34 1.01 -2.02
N GLU A 173 -7.94 2.16 -1.74
CA GLU A 173 -8.08 2.71 -0.38
C GLU A 173 -9.47 2.48 0.23
N PHE A 174 -10.27 1.59 -0.35
CA PHE A 174 -11.66 1.36 0.10
C PHE A 174 -11.74 0.95 1.57
N PHE A 175 -10.81 0.13 2.05
CA PHE A 175 -10.77 -0.35 3.44
C PHE A 175 -10.11 0.65 4.40
N ASN A 176 -9.79 1.85 3.98
CA ASN A 176 -9.43 2.92 4.88
C ASN A 176 -10.62 3.27 5.76
N HIS A 177 -10.40 3.38 7.07
CA HIS A 177 -11.46 3.69 8.03
C HIS A 177 -12.23 4.98 7.67
N SER A 178 -11.54 6.03 7.27
CA SER A 178 -12.15 7.30 6.87
C SER A 178 -13.05 7.18 5.63
N THR A 179 -12.76 6.27 4.72
CA THR A 179 -13.56 6.03 3.52
C THR A 179 -14.92 5.46 3.89
N TRP A 180 -14.94 4.41 4.71
CA TRP A 180 -16.21 3.82 5.16
C TRP A 180 -17.02 4.81 6.00
N GLU A 181 -16.38 5.52 6.93
CA GLU A 181 -17.05 6.56 7.71
C GLU A 181 -17.66 7.64 6.83
N TYR A 182 -16.95 8.07 5.80
CA TYR A 182 -17.48 9.03 4.84
C TYR A 182 -18.71 8.49 4.10
N ILE A 183 -18.65 7.25 3.60
CA ILE A 183 -19.76 6.65 2.83
C ILE A 183 -21.03 6.56 3.67
N ILE A 184 -20.94 6.16 4.95
CA ILE A 184 -22.12 5.94 5.80
C ILE A 184 -22.58 7.17 6.59
N SER A 185 -21.82 8.28 6.57
CA SER A 185 -22.01 9.43 7.48
C SER A 185 -23.36 10.13 7.38
N GLU A 186 -24.03 10.08 6.21
CA GLU A 186 -25.35 10.68 6.00
C GLU A 186 -26.49 9.64 5.94
N GLY A 187 -26.21 8.41 6.36
CA GLY A 187 -27.18 7.32 6.42
C GLY A 187 -27.36 6.55 5.11
N TRP A 188 -28.21 5.53 5.17
CA TRP A 188 -28.40 4.54 4.12
C TRP A 188 -28.73 5.14 2.74
N SER A 189 -29.65 6.08 2.67
CA SER A 189 -30.12 6.69 1.42
C SER A 189 -29.05 7.51 0.68
N LYS A 190 -27.95 7.89 1.36
CA LYS A 190 -26.89 8.71 0.80
C LYS A 190 -25.60 7.92 0.48
N MET A 191 -25.55 6.64 0.82
CA MET A 191 -24.35 5.81 0.63
C MET A 191 -23.88 5.79 -0.83
N ILE A 192 -24.78 5.61 -1.78
CA ILE A 192 -24.46 5.54 -3.21
C ILE A 192 -23.90 6.88 -3.69
N ASP A 193 -24.59 7.99 -3.37
CA ASP A 193 -24.15 9.34 -3.75
C ASP A 193 -22.73 9.61 -3.23
N ARG A 194 -22.46 9.25 -1.98
CA ARG A 194 -21.15 9.47 -1.35
C ARG A 194 -20.07 8.55 -1.91
N PHE A 195 -20.40 7.31 -2.20
CA PHE A 195 -19.49 6.40 -2.88
C PHE A 195 -19.07 6.98 -4.25
N VAL A 196 -20.04 7.38 -5.05
CA VAL A 196 -19.78 7.95 -6.38
C VAL A 196 -18.97 9.25 -6.29
N ALA A 197 -19.26 10.11 -5.32
CA ALA A 197 -18.52 11.35 -5.10
C ALA A 197 -17.07 11.10 -4.66
N ASN A 198 -16.82 10.01 -3.91
CA ASN A 198 -15.46 9.64 -3.48
C ASN A 198 -14.64 9.01 -4.62
N TYR A 199 -15.30 8.34 -5.56
CA TYR A 199 -14.67 7.56 -6.63
C TYR A 199 -15.09 8.02 -8.04
N GLU A 200 -15.20 9.32 -8.27
CA GLU A 200 -15.62 9.88 -9.57
C GLU A 200 -14.80 9.33 -10.75
N VAL A 201 -13.51 9.07 -10.53
CA VAL A 201 -12.59 8.52 -11.54
C VAL A 201 -12.99 7.14 -12.06
N LEU A 202 -13.71 6.34 -11.27
CA LEU A 202 -14.23 5.03 -11.72
C LEU A 202 -15.33 5.19 -12.78
N PHE A 203 -16.03 6.32 -12.78
CA PHE A 203 -17.13 6.61 -13.68
C PHE A 203 -16.71 7.44 -14.90
N ASP A 204 -15.70 8.30 -14.74
CA ASP A 204 -15.10 9.07 -15.84
C ASP A 204 -13.64 9.43 -15.53
N ALA A 205 -12.71 8.75 -16.17
CA ALA A 205 -11.28 9.01 -16.01
C ALA A 205 -10.84 10.40 -16.52
N SER A 206 -11.70 11.13 -17.23
CA SER A 206 -11.44 12.51 -17.66
C SER A 206 -11.83 13.58 -16.63
N VAL A 207 -12.32 13.20 -15.46
CA VAL A 207 -12.61 14.13 -14.37
C VAL A 207 -11.34 14.88 -13.98
N ARG A 208 -11.47 16.19 -13.76
CA ARG A 208 -10.32 17.03 -13.38
C ARG A 208 -9.84 16.68 -11.98
N SER A 209 -8.54 16.54 -11.84
CA SER A 209 -7.93 16.38 -10.52
C SER A 209 -8.24 17.62 -9.66
N PRO A 210 -8.70 17.44 -8.41
CA PRO A 210 -8.89 18.54 -7.48
C PRO A 210 -7.56 19.19 -7.03
N ILE A 211 -6.42 18.60 -7.37
CA ILE A 211 -5.11 19.17 -7.08
C ILE A 211 -4.86 20.29 -8.08
N GLU A 212 -5.14 21.52 -7.67
CA GLU A 212 -4.66 22.71 -8.36
C GLU A 212 -3.12 22.68 -8.38
N THR A 213 -2.54 22.24 -9.49
CA THR A 213 -1.13 22.50 -9.74
C THR A 213 -0.96 24.01 -9.93
N LYS A 214 -0.04 24.63 -9.21
CA LYS A 214 0.28 26.08 -9.27
C LYS A 214 0.69 26.57 -10.66
N SER A 215 0.73 25.70 -11.64
CA SER A 215 1.01 25.98 -13.06
C SER A 215 -0.27 25.88 -13.86
N LYS A 216 -0.84 27.03 -14.25
CA LYS A 216 -2.03 27.17 -15.08
C LYS A 216 -1.92 26.60 -16.52
N LYS A 217 -0.85 25.88 -16.87
CA LYS A 217 -0.57 25.44 -18.24
C LYS A 217 -1.01 24.03 -18.61
N HIS A 218 -1.32 23.15 -17.64
CA HIS A 218 -1.78 21.79 -17.93
C HIS A 218 -2.95 21.42 -17.04
N ILE A 219 -4.09 21.17 -17.65
CA ILE A 219 -5.24 20.54 -17.00
C ILE A 219 -4.87 19.07 -16.87
N THR A 220 -4.66 18.59 -15.63
CA THR A 220 -4.41 17.18 -15.37
C THR A 220 -5.74 16.49 -15.06
N TYR A 221 -6.07 15.49 -15.84
CA TYR A 221 -7.20 14.60 -15.56
C TYR A 221 -6.77 13.48 -14.60
N MET A 222 -7.70 13.01 -13.76
CA MET A 222 -7.39 11.99 -12.76
C MET A 222 -6.87 10.69 -13.38
N GLY A 223 -7.44 10.25 -14.51
CA GLY A 223 -7.02 9.04 -15.21
C GLY A 223 -5.87 9.21 -16.21
N GLN A 224 -5.34 10.41 -16.39
CA GLN A 224 -4.30 10.67 -17.39
C GLN A 224 -2.95 10.04 -17.02
N LYS A 225 -2.60 10.11 -15.75
CA LYS A 225 -1.30 9.62 -15.26
C LYS A 225 -1.15 8.11 -15.45
N GLU A 226 -2.22 7.37 -15.27
CA GLU A 226 -2.27 5.90 -15.37
C GLU A 226 -2.69 5.41 -16.75
N GLY A 227 -2.84 6.31 -17.74
CA GLY A 227 -3.22 5.96 -19.11
C GLY A 227 -4.70 5.64 -19.33
N MET A 228 -5.56 5.89 -18.34
CA MET A 228 -6.99 5.58 -18.42
C MET A 228 -7.81 6.59 -19.25
N ALA A 229 -7.19 7.68 -19.65
CA ALA A 229 -7.77 8.65 -20.58
C ALA A 229 -7.39 8.36 -22.05
N ASN A 230 -6.62 7.30 -22.31
CA ASN A 230 -6.13 6.92 -23.63
C ASN A 230 -6.13 5.40 -23.79
N VAL A 231 -7.30 4.79 -23.61
CA VAL A 231 -7.52 3.34 -23.79
C VAL A 231 -8.13 3.04 -25.16
N GLY A 232 -8.37 1.76 -25.44
CA GLY A 232 -8.94 1.28 -26.71
C GLY A 232 -7.90 1.13 -27.80
N ASN A 233 -8.30 0.52 -28.93
CA ASN A 233 -7.38 0.13 -30.00
C ASN A 233 -6.64 1.30 -30.68
N GLN A 234 -7.17 2.51 -30.60
CA GLN A 234 -6.59 3.70 -31.22
C GLN A 234 -6.08 4.74 -30.20
N GLN A 235 -5.95 4.38 -28.92
CA GLN A 235 -5.54 5.30 -27.83
C GLN A 235 -6.41 6.57 -27.70
N ASN A 236 -7.65 6.54 -28.14
CA ASN A 236 -8.51 7.70 -28.22
C ASN A 236 -9.81 7.59 -27.37
N GLU A 237 -9.92 6.54 -26.60
CA GLU A 237 -11.03 6.33 -25.69
C GLU A 237 -10.65 6.72 -24.26
N VAL A 238 -11.64 7.21 -23.52
CA VAL A 238 -11.55 7.47 -22.09
C VAL A 238 -12.29 6.35 -21.37
N LEU A 239 -11.69 5.86 -20.30
CA LEU A 239 -12.33 4.87 -19.44
C LEU A 239 -13.57 5.51 -18.78
N ARG A 240 -14.74 4.93 -19.03
CA ARG A 240 -16.03 5.40 -18.54
C ARG A 240 -16.95 4.26 -18.17
N LEU A 241 -17.77 4.48 -17.15
CA LEU A 241 -18.82 3.57 -16.72
C LEU A 241 -20.16 4.28 -16.75
N ASP A 242 -21.23 3.57 -17.13
CA ASP A 242 -22.59 4.10 -16.99
C ASP A 242 -22.96 4.28 -15.52
N LYS A 243 -22.84 5.52 -15.06
CA LYS A 243 -23.10 5.90 -13.67
C LYS A 243 -24.55 5.68 -13.27
N VAL A 244 -25.51 5.90 -14.20
CA VAL A 244 -26.93 5.75 -13.90
C VAL A 244 -27.23 4.28 -13.67
N LEU A 245 -26.82 3.43 -14.60
CA LEU A 245 -27.02 2.00 -14.50
C LEU A 245 -26.32 1.41 -13.26
N PHE A 246 -25.11 1.88 -12.94
CA PHE A 246 -24.42 1.48 -11.72
C PHE A 246 -25.21 1.83 -10.45
N CYS A 247 -25.71 3.08 -10.35
CA CYS A 247 -26.46 3.54 -9.18
C CYS A 247 -27.79 2.79 -9.03
N GLU A 248 -28.51 2.55 -10.13
CA GLU A 248 -29.75 1.77 -10.14
C GLU A 248 -29.52 0.33 -9.67
N GLU A 249 -28.49 -0.33 -10.20
CA GLU A 249 -28.16 -1.70 -9.83
C GLU A 249 -27.67 -1.80 -8.38
N LEU A 250 -26.80 -0.90 -7.92
CA LEU A 250 -26.37 -0.89 -6.53
C LEU A 250 -27.55 -0.65 -5.57
N CYS A 251 -28.46 0.25 -5.91
CA CYS A 251 -29.69 0.47 -5.15
C CYS A 251 -30.55 -0.80 -5.09
N ARG A 252 -30.72 -1.50 -6.23
CA ARG A 252 -31.46 -2.76 -6.32
C ARG A 252 -30.84 -3.84 -5.43
N LEU A 253 -29.51 -3.96 -5.43
CA LEU A 253 -28.76 -4.93 -4.61
C LEU A 253 -28.79 -4.60 -3.12
N MET A 254 -28.77 -3.31 -2.75
CA MET A 254 -28.86 -2.87 -1.37
C MET A 254 -30.26 -3.04 -0.76
N LYS A 255 -31.31 -2.86 -1.56
CA LYS A 255 -32.71 -2.81 -1.10
C LYS A 255 -33.12 -3.99 -0.20
N PRO A 256 -32.82 -5.27 -0.51
CA PRO A 256 -33.20 -6.41 0.32
C PRO A 256 -32.32 -6.57 1.57
N GLN A 257 -31.22 -5.82 1.71
CA GLN A 257 -30.28 -6.01 2.81
C GLN A 257 -30.81 -5.34 4.09
N LYS A 258 -30.81 -6.08 5.20
CA LYS A 258 -31.18 -5.53 6.53
C LYS A 258 -30.12 -4.60 7.08
N HIS A 259 -28.87 -4.90 6.78
CA HIS A 259 -27.70 -4.13 7.19
C HIS A 259 -26.57 -4.36 6.20
N LEU A 260 -25.64 -3.42 6.16
CA LEU A 260 -24.40 -3.53 5.39
C LEU A 260 -23.22 -3.25 6.30
N ASP A 261 -22.20 -4.06 6.18
CA ASP A 261 -20.84 -3.81 6.64
C ASP A 261 -19.94 -3.41 5.46
N THR A 262 -18.70 -3.12 5.75
CA THR A 262 -17.72 -2.68 4.74
C THR A 262 -17.53 -3.72 3.63
N PHE A 263 -17.43 -5.02 3.98
CA PHE A 263 -17.17 -6.07 2.99
C PHE A 263 -18.39 -6.35 2.13
N THR A 264 -19.58 -6.46 2.74
CA THR A 264 -20.83 -6.65 1.98
C THR A 264 -21.03 -5.51 0.99
N PHE A 265 -20.85 -4.26 1.41
CA PHE A 265 -20.97 -3.11 0.49
C PHE A 265 -19.90 -3.15 -0.61
N PHE A 266 -18.65 -3.49 -0.29
CA PHE A 266 -17.58 -3.69 -1.25
C PHE A 266 -17.97 -4.71 -2.33
N TRP A 267 -18.54 -5.83 -1.93
CA TRP A 267 -19.01 -6.86 -2.86
C TRP A 267 -20.17 -6.36 -3.74
N LEU A 268 -21.16 -5.68 -3.16
CA LEU A 268 -22.27 -5.10 -3.93
C LEU A 268 -21.77 -4.10 -4.99
N VAL A 269 -20.76 -3.32 -4.67
CA VAL A 269 -20.12 -2.39 -5.60
C VAL A 269 -19.51 -3.15 -6.78
N HIS A 270 -18.82 -4.27 -6.55
CA HIS A 270 -18.29 -5.12 -7.63
C HIS A 270 -19.40 -5.67 -8.53
N LEU A 271 -20.50 -6.16 -7.95
CA LEU A 271 -21.64 -6.66 -8.71
C LEU A 271 -22.30 -5.57 -9.58
N ALA A 272 -22.52 -4.39 -9.00
CA ALA A 272 -23.09 -3.25 -9.71
C ALA A 272 -22.16 -2.75 -10.82
N TYR A 273 -20.85 -2.78 -10.57
CA TYR A 273 -19.84 -2.39 -11.53
C TYR A 273 -19.80 -3.34 -12.75
N ASN A 274 -19.78 -4.63 -12.52
CA ASN A 274 -19.83 -5.64 -13.59
C ASN A 274 -21.12 -5.51 -14.41
N LYS A 275 -22.27 -5.29 -13.76
CA LYS A 275 -23.54 -5.04 -14.43
C LYS A 275 -23.52 -3.78 -15.30
N ALA A 276 -22.92 -2.72 -14.82
CA ALA A 276 -22.80 -1.47 -15.57
C ALA A 276 -21.82 -1.56 -16.78
N LEU A 277 -20.93 -2.55 -16.77
CA LEU A 277 -20.09 -2.91 -17.92
C LEU A 277 -20.80 -3.83 -18.94
N ASP A 278 -22.06 -4.23 -18.71
CA ASP A 278 -22.79 -5.28 -19.43
C ASP A 278 -22.06 -6.64 -19.41
N ASP A 279 -21.24 -6.87 -18.38
CA ASP A 279 -20.56 -8.15 -18.20
C ASP A 279 -21.56 -9.19 -17.67
N ARG A 280 -21.82 -10.22 -18.48
CA ARG A 280 -22.80 -11.29 -18.19
C ARG A 280 -22.13 -12.55 -17.63
N ASN A 281 -20.82 -12.56 -17.50
CA ASN A 281 -20.09 -13.70 -16.96
C ASN A 281 -20.36 -13.85 -15.46
N HIS A 282 -20.32 -15.10 -15.00
CA HIS A 282 -20.41 -15.40 -13.57
C HIS A 282 -19.05 -15.20 -12.91
N LYS A 283 -18.89 -14.05 -12.27
CA LYS A 283 -17.68 -13.67 -11.54
C LYS A 283 -17.74 -14.23 -10.13
N HIS A 284 -16.88 -15.20 -9.82
CA HIS A 284 -16.83 -15.82 -8.48
C HIS A 284 -15.57 -15.44 -7.69
N LEU A 285 -14.61 -14.77 -8.32
CA LEU A 285 -13.40 -14.29 -7.68
C LEU A 285 -13.30 -12.76 -7.77
N ILE A 286 -12.90 -12.11 -6.68
CA ILE A 286 -12.50 -10.70 -6.68
C ILE A 286 -10.98 -10.62 -6.72
N PHE A 287 -10.43 -9.82 -7.63
CA PHE A 287 -9.01 -9.47 -7.65
C PHE A 287 -8.86 -8.00 -7.27
N TYR A 288 -8.36 -7.75 -6.06
CA TYR A 288 -8.34 -6.43 -5.43
C TYR A 288 -6.91 -5.90 -5.32
N HIS A 289 -6.60 -4.80 -6.01
CA HIS A 289 -5.28 -4.18 -5.97
C HIS A 289 -5.15 -3.26 -4.77
N ILE A 290 -4.37 -3.67 -3.77
CA ILE A 290 -4.02 -2.87 -2.60
C ILE A 290 -2.73 -2.10 -2.89
N HIS A 291 -2.88 -0.82 -3.28
CA HIS A 291 -1.75 0.03 -3.68
C HIS A 291 -1.38 1.01 -2.57
N ASN A 292 -0.17 0.88 -2.01
CA ASN A 292 0.35 1.74 -0.93
C ASN A 292 -0.62 1.98 0.24
N PRO A 293 -1.25 0.94 0.80
CA PRO A 293 -2.16 1.12 1.92
C PRO A 293 -1.37 1.60 3.14
N ASP A 294 -2.00 2.41 3.97
CA ASP A 294 -1.49 2.57 5.32
C ASP A 294 -1.70 1.27 6.13
N THR A 295 -0.98 1.15 7.23
CA THR A 295 -1.05 -0.04 8.09
C THR A 295 -2.46 -0.29 8.60
N TYR A 296 -3.23 0.76 8.86
CA TYR A 296 -4.62 0.64 9.32
C TYR A 296 -5.52 0.03 8.24
N ALA A 297 -5.45 0.55 7.01
CA ALA A 297 -6.25 0.06 5.89
C ALA A 297 -5.94 -1.41 5.58
N GLN A 298 -4.67 -1.80 5.62
CA GLN A 298 -4.25 -3.17 5.40
C GLN A 298 -4.80 -4.12 6.49
N LEU A 299 -4.70 -3.74 7.76
CA LEU A 299 -5.20 -4.56 8.87
C LEU A 299 -6.74 -4.61 8.89
N ASN A 300 -7.40 -3.53 8.52
CA ASN A 300 -8.86 -3.49 8.38
C ASN A 300 -9.34 -4.41 7.25
N PHE A 301 -8.60 -4.45 6.11
CA PHE A 301 -8.87 -5.41 5.05
C PHE A 301 -8.71 -6.85 5.53
N VAL A 302 -7.62 -7.18 6.23
CA VAL A 302 -7.39 -8.51 6.80
C VAL A 302 -8.53 -8.93 7.73
N GLN A 303 -9.06 -7.99 8.52
CA GLN A 303 -10.18 -8.25 9.41
C GLN A 303 -11.50 -8.44 8.66
N ALA A 304 -11.74 -7.64 7.62
CA ALA A 304 -12.96 -7.73 6.82
C ALA A 304 -12.99 -8.97 5.90
N VAL A 305 -11.80 -9.41 5.44
CA VAL A 305 -11.64 -10.54 4.52
C VAL A 305 -10.58 -11.52 5.07
N PRO A 306 -10.88 -12.24 6.17
CA PRO A 306 -9.90 -13.06 6.89
C PRO A 306 -9.34 -14.24 6.07
N ASN A 307 -10.04 -14.66 5.02
CA ASN A 307 -9.64 -15.75 4.14
C ASN A 307 -9.07 -15.27 2.80
N ALA A 308 -8.69 -14.00 2.69
CA ALA A 308 -8.11 -13.48 1.47
C ALA A 308 -6.82 -14.21 1.11
N ASN A 309 -6.65 -14.49 -0.18
CA ASN A 309 -5.39 -14.95 -0.74
C ASN A 309 -4.55 -13.74 -1.17
N TRP A 310 -3.21 -13.87 -1.16
CA TRP A 310 -2.32 -12.74 -1.42
C TRP A 310 -1.35 -13.06 -2.55
N VAL A 311 -1.32 -12.21 -3.54
CA VAL A 311 -0.29 -12.20 -4.60
C VAL A 311 0.59 -10.98 -4.41
N MET A 312 1.88 -11.19 -4.24
CA MET A 312 2.87 -10.12 -4.23
C MET A 312 3.68 -10.14 -5.53
N MET A 313 3.61 -9.06 -6.29
CA MET A 313 4.55 -8.87 -7.37
C MET A 313 5.93 -8.56 -6.81
N VAL A 314 6.93 -9.31 -7.24
CA VAL A 314 8.32 -9.18 -6.82
C VAL A 314 9.20 -8.89 -8.04
N ARG A 315 10.24 -8.12 -7.86
CA ARG A 315 11.28 -7.83 -8.85
C ARG A 315 12.63 -7.84 -8.15
N GLU A 316 13.74 -7.93 -8.91
CA GLU A 316 15.09 -7.82 -8.33
C GLU A 316 15.12 -6.64 -7.34
N PRO A 317 15.49 -6.91 -6.06
CA PRO A 317 15.23 -5.97 -4.96
C PRO A 317 15.84 -4.58 -5.14
N ILE A 318 17.08 -4.49 -5.62
CA ILE A 318 17.75 -3.20 -5.77
C ILE A 318 17.15 -2.39 -6.93
N GLN A 319 16.83 -3.05 -8.03
CA GLN A 319 16.17 -2.40 -9.16
C GLN A 319 14.77 -1.89 -8.78
N ALA A 320 14.01 -2.71 -8.07
CA ALA A 320 12.69 -2.33 -7.56
C ALA A 320 12.78 -1.13 -6.62
N CYS A 321 13.75 -1.15 -5.70
CA CYS A 321 13.99 -0.09 -4.73
C CYS A 321 14.41 1.22 -5.40
N GLU A 322 15.45 1.20 -6.24
CA GLU A 322 15.95 2.40 -6.92
C GLU A 322 14.86 3.02 -7.82
N SER A 323 14.10 2.18 -8.52
CA SER A 323 12.97 2.64 -9.33
C SER A 323 11.85 3.28 -8.49
N TRP A 324 11.56 2.72 -7.31
CA TRP A 324 10.46 3.21 -6.48
C TRP A 324 10.78 4.53 -5.78
N ILE A 325 12.02 4.71 -5.33
CA ILE A 325 12.44 5.95 -4.65
C ILE A 325 12.73 7.11 -5.62
N ARG A 326 12.86 6.83 -6.92
CA ARG A 326 13.35 7.76 -7.94
C ARG A 326 12.67 9.13 -7.90
N ASN A 327 11.35 9.17 -7.89
CA ASN A 327 10.62 10.44 -7.88
C ASN A 327 10.89 11.23 -6.59
N GLY A 328 10.81 10.58 -5.42
CA GLY A 328 11.13 11.20 -4.14
C GLY A 328 12.57 11.75 -4.08
N PHE A 329 13.52 11.00 -4.64
CA PHE A 329 14.92 11.42 -4.73
C PHE A 329 15.09 12.69 -5.58
N TYR A 330 14.52 12.72 -6.79
CA TYR A 330 14.66 13.90 -7.68
C TYR A 330 13.82 15.09 -7.22
N GLU A 331 12.72 14.88 -6.51
CA GLU A 331 11.90 15.93 -5.91
C GLU A 331 12.38 16.40 -4.53
N ASN A 332 13.50 15.88 -4.03
CA ASN A 332 14.07 16.17 -2.72
C ASN A 332 13.11 15.83 -1.55
N LYS A 333 12.24 14.84 -1.71
CA LYS A 333 11.32 14.35 -0.69
C LYS A 333 11.95 13.22 0.11
N TYR A 334 12.87 13.56 1.02
CA TYR A 334 13.66 12.56 1.74
C TYR A 334 12.80 11.58 2.54
N ILE A 335 11.71 12.03 3.18
CA ILE A 335 10.79 11.15 3.90
C ILE A 335 10.16 10.08 2.98
N ASP A 336 9.80 10.44 1.76
CA ASP A 336 9.27 9.48 0.77
C ASP A 336 10.30 8.42 0.41
N VAL A 337 11.56 8.81 0.24
CA VAL A 337 12.68 7.90 -0.04
C VAL A 337 12.89 6.90 1.11
N VAL A 338 13.02 7.40 2.34
CA VAL A 338 13.33 6.53 3.50
C VAL A 338 12.16 5.62 3.86
N SER A 339 10.92 6.09 3.75
CA SER A 339 9.73 5.28 3.99
C SER A 339 9.66 4.10 3.04
N LYS A 340 9.93 4.31 1.75
CA LYS A 340 9.93 3.26 0.73
C LYS A 340 11.01 2.22 0.97
N ILE A 341 12.23 2.64 1.34
CA ILE A 341 13.33 1.72 1.68
C ILE A 341 12.92 0.85 2.87
N ILE A 342 12.42 1.45 3.95
CA ILE A 342 12.00 0.70 5.15
C ILE A 342 10.85 -0.25 4.82
N THR A 343 9.84 0.22 4.08
CA THR A 343 8.71 -0.63 3.66
C THR A 343 9.20 -1.87 2.90
N MET A 344 10.13 -1.72 1.96
CA MET A 344 10.67 -2.85 1.20
C MET A 344 11.47 -3.81 2.08
N LEU A 345 12.30 -3.30 3.00
CA LEU A 345 13.12 -4.14 3.88
C LEU A 345 12.29 -5.13 4.70
N PHE A 346 11.03 -4.79 5.01
CA PHE A 346 10.15 -5.60 5.85
C PHE A 346 8.91 -6.15 5.12
N ALA A 347 8.71 -5.84 3.83
CA ALA A 347 7.50 -6.21 3.10
C ALA A 347 7.26 -7.72 3.04
N ILE A 348 8.28 -8.50 2.71
CA ILE A 348 8.17 -9.96 2.56
C ILE A 348 8.02 -10.67 3.91
N ASP A 349 8.57 -10.06 4.97
CA ASP A 349 8.55 -10.60 6.34
C ASP A 349 7.30 -10.14 7.12
N ASN A 350 6.32 -9.55 6.43
CA ASN A 350 5.11 -9.06 7.08
C ASN A 350 4.30 -10.22 7.69
N SER A 351 3.99 -10.10 8.98
CA SER A 351 3.30 -11.15 9.75
C SER A 351 1.88 -11.47 9.26
N ILE A 352 1.28 -10.62 8.45
CA ILE A 352 0.00 -10.90 7.76
C ILE A 352 0.10 -12.17 6.92
N TYR A 353 1.22 -12.39 6.23
CA TYR A 353 1.40 -13.53 5.33
C TYR A 353 1.60 -14.88 6.02
N TYR A 354 1.82 -14.90 7.33
CA TYR A 354 1.81 -16.14 8.11
C TYR A 354 0.45 -16.80 8.21
N GLN A 355 -0.60 -16.00 8.15
CA GLN A 355 -1.97 -16.45 8.39
C GLN A 355 -2.75 -16.66 7.10
N GLN A 356 -2.19 -16.21 5.97
CA GLN A 356 -2.89 -16.13 4.70
C GLN A 356 -2.20 -17.03 3.65
N ASN A 357 -2.99 -17.53 2.70
CA ASN A 357 -2.43 -18.16 1.52
C ASN A 357 -1.77 -17.08 0.65
N SER A 358 -0.45 -17.11 0.54
CA SER A 358 0.32 -16.05 -0.11
C SER A 358 1.40 -16.60 -1.04
N ILE A 359 1.55 -15.97 -2.21
CA ILE A 359 2.61 -16.24 -3.16
C ILE A 359 3.27 -14.97 -3.67
N GLY A 360 4.53 -15.11 -4.09
CA GLY A 360 5.24 -14.07 -4.83
C GLY A 360 5.38 -14.44 -6.30
N VAL A 361 5.05 -13.49 -7.20
CA VAL A 361 5.22 -13.65 -8.64
C VAL A 361 6.34 -12.72 -9.10
N ARG A 362 7.39 -13.28 -9.71
CA ARG A 362 8.48 -12.47 -10.24
C ARG A 362 8.03 -11.76 -11.51
N LEU A 363 8.32 -10.46 -11.59
CA LEU A 363 8.06 -9.69 -12.80
C LEU A 363 8.80 -10.26 -14.00
N GLU A 364 10.03 -10.71 -13.78
CA GLU A 364 10.89 -11.33 -14.79
C GLU A 364 10.24 -12.58 -15.38
N ASP A 365 9.72 -13.49 -14.53
CA ASP A 365 9.05 -14.72 -14.97
C ASP A 365 7.76 -14.39 -15.74
N LEU A 366 6.95 -13.45 -15.24
CA LEU A 366 5.73 -13.02 -15.93
C LEU A 366 6.01 -12.45 -17.32
N LYS A 367 7.11 -11.69 -17.46
CA LYS A 367 7.44 -11.04 -18.74
C LYS A 367 8.20 -11.93 -19.71
N GLU A 368 9.13 -12.75 -19.24
CA GLU A 368 9.99 -13.56 -20.08
C GLU A 368 9.43 -14.96 -20.37
N SER A 369 8.61 -15.46 -19.46
CA SER A 369 8.03 -16.81 -19.53
C SER A 369 6.53 -16.81 -19.23
N PRO A 370 5.73 -15.98 -19.90
CA PRO A 370 4.28 -15.88 -19.64
C PRO A 370 3.55 -17.21 -19.83
N SER A 371 3.94 -18.01 -20.82
CA SER A 371 3.33 -19.32 -21.15
C SER A 371 3.47 -20.39 -20.06
N THR A 372 4.34 -20.19 -19.08
CA THR A 372 4.47 -21.07 -17.91
C THR A 372 4.01 -20.38 -16.63
N THR A 373 4.20 -19.05 -16.53
CA THR A 373 3.87 -18.27 -15.34
C THR A 373 2.36 -18.06 -15.21
N ILE A 374 1.68 -17.71 -16.31
CA ILE A 374 0.22 -17.46 -16.32
C ILE A 374 -0.56 -18.72 -15.96
N PRO A 375 -0.34 -19.90 -16.60
CA PRO A 375 -1.01 -21.13 -16.19
C PRO A 375 -0.78 -21.50 -14.73
N ALA A 376 0.45 -21.37 -14.21
CA ALA A 376 0.73 -21.64 -12.81
C ALA A 376 0.00 -20.68 -11.85
N LEU A 377 -0.18 -19.42 -12.26
CA LEU A 377 -0.96 -18.45 -11.51
C LEU A 377 -2.46 -18.77 -11.55
N CYS A 378 -2.98 -19.20 -12.71
CA CYS A 378 -4.36 -19.66 -12.87
C CYS A 378 -4.66 -20.85 -11.95
N ASP A 379 -3.79 -21.87 -11.96
CA ASP A 379 -3.90 -23.04 -11.08
C ASP A 379 -3.95 -22.63 -9.61
N TRP A 380 -3.09 -21.70 -9.21
CA TRP A 380 -3.07 -21.22 -7.83
C TRP A 380 -4.33 -20.42 -7.47
N MET A 381 -4.84 -19.58 -8.38
CA MET A 381 -6.08 -18.85 -8.18
C MET A 381 -7.32 -19.76 -8.30
N GLY A 382 -7.22 -20.88 -8.98
CA GLY A 382 -8.34 -21.79 -9.27
C GLY A 382 -9.29 -21.23 -10.32
N ILE A 383 -8.73 -20.68 -11.40
CA ILE A 383 -9.42 -20.12 -12.57
C ILE A 383 -8.95 -20.80 -13.84
N GLU A 384 -9.74 -20.73 -14.92
CA GLU A 384 -9.34 -21.22 -16.22
C GLU A 384 -8.33 -20.29 -16.90
N GLU A 385 -7.39 -20.84 -17.66
CA GLU A 385 -6.52 -20.04 -18.53
C GLU A 385 -7.31 -19.57 -19.74
N THR A 386 -7.27 -18.27 -20.03
CA THR A 386 -7.97 -17.65 -21.17
C THR A 386 -7.04 -16.74 -21.95
N GLU A 387 -7.36 -16.50 -23.24
CA GLU A 387 -6.58 -15.60 -24.10
C GLU A 387 -6.52 -14.17 -23.55
N SER A 388 -7.55 -13.74 -22.80
CA SER A 388 -7.60 -12.40 -22.19
C SER A 388 -6.46 -12.13 -21.23
N LEU A 389 -5.85 -13.16 -20.63
CA LEU A 389 -4.71 -13.04 -19.71
C LEU A 389 -3.40 -12.65 -20.41
N TYR A 390 -3.38 -12.62 -21.74
CA TYR A 390 -2.21 -12.28 -22.54
C TYR A 390 -2.29 -10.86 -23.14
N GLU A 391 -3.34 -10.10 -22.83
CA GLU A 391 -3.56 -8.74 -23.28
C GLU A 391 -3.70 -7.78 -22.09
N MET A 392 -3.08 -6.60 -22.16
CA MET A 392 -3.30 -5.56 -21.16
C MET A 392 -4.61 -4.84 -21.42
N THR A 393 -5.52 -4.89 -20.46
CA THR A 393 -6.82 -4.23 -20.54
C THR A 393 -7.16 -3.37 -19.32
N ALA A 394 -8.12 -2.48 -19.49
CA ALA A 394 -8.81 -1.74 -18.44
C ALA A 394 -10.29 -1.63 -18.86
N GLN A 395 -11.20 -2.15 -18.05
CA GLN A 395 -12.62 -2.36 -18.41
C GLN A 395 -12.79 -3.13 -19.72
N GLY A 396 -11.97 -4.16 -19.97
CA GLY A 396 -11.96 -4.92 -21.21
C GLY A 396 -11.48 -4.17 -22.46
N LYS A 397 -11.07 -2.90 -22.34
CA LYS A 397 -10.49 -2.12 -23.44
C LYS A 397 -8.97 -2.21 -23.39
N LYS A 398 -8.32 -2.24 -24.55
CA LYS A 398 -6.85 -2.24 -24.63
C LYS A 398 -6.28 -1.08 -23.81
N TRP A 399 -5.41 -1.42 -22.86
CA TRP A 399 -4.63 -0.47 -22.09
C TRP A 399 -3.18 -0.44 -22.60
N TRP A 400 -2.64 0.73 -22.81
CA TRP A 400 -1.33 0.92 -23.44
C TRP A 400 -0.18 1.05 -22.44
N GLY A 401 -0.46 0.89 -21.15
CA GLY A 401 0.50 1.03 -20.07
C GLY A 401 0.45 2.38 -19.36
N ASP A 402 1.28 2.53 -18.34
CA ASP A 402 1.41 3.77 -17.55
C ASP A 402 2.29 4.79 -18.29
N PRO A 403 1.75 5.94 -18.74
CA PRO A 403 2.53 6.98 -19.41
C PRO A 403 3.65 7.57 -18.54
N GLY A 404 3.56 7.42 -17.22
CA GLY A 404 4.63 7.79 -16.29
C GLY A 404 5.74 6.73 -16.17
N SER A 405 5.60 5.60 -16.85
CA SER A 405 6.66 4.58 -16.91
C SER A 405 7.78 5.04 -17.84
N PRO A 406 9.07 4.86 -17.44
CA PRO A 406 10.19 5.09 -18.35
C PRO A 406 10.18 4.20 -19.61
N ASP A 407 9.44 3.10 -19.56
CA ASP A 407 9.34 2.13 -20.66
C ASP A 407 8.12 2.41 -21.57
N PHE A 408 7.38 3.49 -21.31
CA PHE A 408 6.25 3.90 -22.15
C PHE A 408 6.78 4.61 -23.40
N GLU A 409 6.57 4.02 -24.55
CA GLU A 409 6.88 4.56 -25.86
C GLU A 409 5.62 5.14 -26.53
N LYS A 410 5.79 5.76 -27.69
CA LYS A 410 4.68 6.36 -28.45
C LYS A 410 3.58 5.33 -28.79
N ASP A 411 3.98 4.08 -29.00
CA ASP A 411 3.09 2.96 -29.31
C ASP A 411 2.67 2.16 -28.08
N GLY A 412 2.93 2.68 -26.86
CA GLY A 412 2.58 2.05 -25.59
C GLY A 412 3.64 1.11 -25.05
N MET A 413 3.24 0.23 -24.15
CA MET A 413 4.08 -0.79 -23.51
C MET A 413 3.64 -2.17 -23.99
N GLU A 414 4.60 -3.04 -24.31
CA GLU A 414 4.34 -4.44 -24.51
C GLU A 414 4.26 -5.17 -23.16
N PRO A 415 3.28 -6.06 -22.97
CA PRO A 415 3.12 -6.79 -21.71
C PRO A 415 4.31 -7.73 -21.42
N PHE A 416 4.88 -8.32 -22.47
CA PHE A 416 5.91 -9.35 -22.36
C PHE A 416 7.23 -8.92 -23.01
N GLY A 417 8.30 -9.69 -22.77
CA GLY A 417 9.64 -9.42 -23.29
C GLY A 417 10.55 -8.71 -22.28
N LYS A 418 11.80 -8.46 -22.68
CA LYS A 418 12.89 -8.05 -21.77
C LYS A 418 13.01 -6.54 -21.51
N THR A 419 12.40 -5.69 -22.32
CA THR A 419 12.68 -4.25 -22.37
C THR A 419 12.54 -3.49 -21.05
N SER A 420 11.66 -3.92 -20.15
CA SER A 420 11.46 -3.25 -18.84
C SER A 420 12.24 -3.88 -17.69
N ILE A 421 12.96 -4.97 -17.94
CA ILE A 421 13.66 -5.73 -16.90
C ILE A 421 15.11 -5.27 -16.81
N GLU A 422 15.75 -5.02 -17.94
CA GLU A 422 17.14 -4.58 -18.03
C GLU A 422 17.28 -3.07 -17.82
N ARG A 423 17.23 -2.62 -16.59
CA ARG A 423 17.49 -1.22 -16.25
C ARG A 423 18.90 -1.04 -15.73
N THR A 424 19.55 0.04 -16.17
CA THR A 424 20.84 0.44 -15.64
C THR A 424 20.70 0.86 -14.18
N LEU A 425 21.26 0.07 -13.26
CA LEU A 425 21.42 0.43 -11.85
C LEU A 425 22.50 1.49 -11.68
N GLY A 426 22.43 2.26 -10.59
CA GLY A 426 23.48 3.19 -10.19
C GLY A 426 23.18 4.65 -10.52
N SER A 427 21.96 4.96 -10.98
CA SER A 427 21.54 6.36 -11.15
C SER A 427 21.41 7.08 -9.80
N ILE A 428 21.03 6.36 -8.76
CA ILE A 428 20.85 6.86 -7.39
C ILE A 428 21.82 6.17 -6.45
N PHE A 429 21.76 4.84 -6.39
CA PHE A 429 22.59 4.03 -5.50
C PHE A 429 23.99 3.80 -6.08
N THR A 430 25.02 4.21 -5.36
CA THR A 430 26.41 3.86 -5.68
C THR A 430 26.67 2.38 -5.43
N VAL A 431 27.84 1.89 -5.83
CA VAL A 431 28.27 0.51 -5.53
C VAL A 431 28.24 0.24 -4.02
N SER A 432 28.64 1.22 -3.20
CA SER A 432 28.60 1.13 -1.73
C SER A 432 27.17 1.01 -1.20
N ASP A 433 26.25 1.88 -1.68
CA ASP A 433 24.84 1.83 -1.29
C ASP A 433 24.21 0.48 -1.68
N GLN A 434 24.51 0.02 -2.92
CA GLN A 434 24.02 -1.26 -3.42
C GLN A 434 24.53 -2.44 -2.59
N PHE A 435 25.79 -2.44 -2.16
CA PHE A 435 26.35 -3.50 -1.33
C PHE A 435 25.61 -3.62 -0.01
N ILE A 436 25.38 -2.49 0.68
CA ILE A 436 24.62 -2.47 1.93
C ILE A 436 23.21 -3.02 1.73
N LEU A 437 22.49 -2.48 0.75
CA LEU A 437 21.10 -2.85 0.52
C LEU A 437 20.96 -4.30 0.02
N ARG A 438 21.84 -4.79 -0.86
CA ARG A 438 21.86 -6.20 -1.29
C ARG A 438 22.05 -7.15 -0.12
N THR A 439 22.94 -6.81 0.81
CA THR A 439 23.13 -7.61 2.02
C THR A 439 21.85 -7.64 2.86
N LEU A 440 21.15 -6.51 3.02
CA LEU A 440 19.91 -6.45 3.79
C LEU A 440 18.72 -7.11 3.05
N PHE A 441 18.74 -7.17 1.72
CA PHE A 441 17.76 -7.87 0.89
C PHE A 441 18.16 -9.32 0.57
N TYR A 442 19.29 -9.79 1.02
CA TYR A 442 19.83 -11.11 0.65
C TYR A 442 18.81 -12.26 0.80
N PRO A 443 18.03 -12.38 1.91
CA PRO A 443 17.05 -13.46 2.05
C PRO A 443 15.98 -13.47 0.96
N ILE A 444 15.57 -12.28 0.51
CA ILE A 444 14.59 -12.11 -0.58
C ILE A 444 15.22 -12.56 -1.90
N SER A 445 16.45 -12.12 -2.14
CA SER A 445 17.18 -12.42 -3.37
C SER A 445 17.43 -13.92 -3.53
N VAL A 446 17.81 -14.62 -2.46
CA VAL A 446 17.95 -16.09 -2.47
C VAL A 446 16.60 -16.78 -2.70
N ARG A 447 15.57 -16.37 -1.95
CA ARG A 447 14.26 -17.01 -2.02
C ARG A 447 13.64 -16.95 -3.40
N PHE A 448 13.82 -15.85 -4.10
CA PHE A 448 13.29 -15.64 -5.45
C PHE A 448 14.31 -15.98 -6.55
N GLY A 449 15.43 -16.61 -6.21
CA GLY A 449 16.41 -17.10 -7.18
C GLY A 449 17.17 -16.00 -7.94
N TYR A 450 17.27 -14.79 -7.38
CA TYR A 450 18.11 -13.73 -7.96
C TYR A 450 19.59 -13.92 -7.65
N VAL A 451 19.91 -14.62 -6.56
CA VAL A 451 21.27 -15.01 -6.17
C VAL A 451 21.28 -16.42 -5.62
N GLU A 452 22.36 -17.13 -5.82
CA GLU A 452 22.60 -18.42 -5.18
C GLU A 452 22.88 -18.24 -3.68
N GLU A 453 22.45 -19.23 -2.87
CA GLU A 453 22.66 -19.18 -1.44
C GLU A 453 24.12 -19.42 -1.07
N ASN A 454 24.72 -18.48 -0.35
CA ASN A 454 26.03 -18.58 0.24
C ASN A 454 26.02 -17.98 1.65
N LEU A 455 25.70 -18.80 2.65
CA LEU A 455 25.54 -18.36 4.04
C LEU A 455 26.84 -17.84 4.68
N GLU A 456 27.99 -18.40 4.31
CA GLU A 456 29.27 -17.96 4.85
C GLU A 456 29.62 -16.55 4.37
N GLN A 457 29.47 -16.30 3.05
CA GLN A 457 29.68 -14.96 2.50
C GLN A 457 28.68 -13.98 3.08
N PHE A 458 27.40 -14.37 3.22
CA PHE A 458 26.37 -13.51 3.80
C PHE A 458 26.68 -13.09 5.24
N LYS A 459 27.20 -13.99 6.07
CA LYS A 459 27.63 -13.65 7.44
C LYS A 459 28.78 -12.65 7.47
N GLU A 460 29.74 -12.80 6.56
CA GLU A 460 30.87 -11.85 6.44
C GLU A 460 30.38 -10.48 5.93
N ASP A 461 29.48 -10.48 4.95
CA ASP A 461 28.86 -9.25 4.43
C ASP A 461 28.08 -8.52 5.54
N LEU A 462 27.28 -9.23 6.36
CA LEU A 462 26.57 -8.66 7.50
C LEU A 462 27.53 -7.99 8.50
N LYS A 463 28.68 -8.63 8.81
CA LYS A 463 29.69 -8.01 9.68
C LYS A 463 30.27 -6.75 9.04
N THR A 464 30.56 -6.83 7.75
CA THR A 464 31.17 -5.73 6.99
C THR A 464 30.26 -4.50 6.92
N ILE A 465 28.94 -4.69 6.68
CA ILE A 465 28.03 -3.57 6.57
C ILE A 465 27.66 -2.94 7.92
N ARG A 466 27.81 -3.64 9.05
CA ARG A 466 27.34 -3.13 10.37
C ARG A 466 27.87 -1.71 10.70
N PRO A 467 29.17 -1.41 10.61
CA PRO A 467 29.67 -0.05 10.86
C PRO A 467 29.25 0.96 9.76
N MET A 468 28.85 0.49 8.58
CA MET A 468 28.41 1.35 7.49
C MET A 468 26.97 1.86 7.74
N LEU A 469 26.15 1.11 8.48
CA LEU A 469 24.75 1.51 8.78
C LEU A 469 24.67 2.76 9.66
N ASP A 470 25.69 3.11 10.39
CA ASP A 470 25.74 4.29 11.24
C ASP A 470 26.14 5.56 10.48
N ARG A 471 26.50 5.43 9.19
CA ARG A 471 26.95 6.53 8.33
C ARG A 471 25.88 6.89 7.30
N MET A 472 26.02 8.06 6.71
CA MET A 472 25.22 8.43 5.55
C MET A 472 25.55 7.55 4.35
N PHE A 473 24.54 7.16 3.63
CA PHE A 473 24.67 6.58 2.29
C PHE A 473 25.09 7.65 1.28
N ASP A 474 25.70 7.25 0.20
CA ASP A 474 26.09 8.18 -0.86
C ASP A 474 24.88 8.88 -1.48
N PHE A 475 23.73 8.19 -1.62
CA PHE A 475 22.50 8.82 -2.08
C PHE A 475 21.99 9.88 -1.10
N GLU A 476 22.16 9.70 0.21
CA GLU A 476 21.79 10.69 1.23
C GLU A 476 22.68 11.93 1.16
N ILE A 477 23.99 11.74 0.93
CA ILE A 477 24.94 12.85 0.72
C ILE A 477 24.52 13.67 -0.51
N LYS A 478 24.20 13.00 -1.63
CA LYS A 478 23.67 13.66 -2.83
C LYS A 478 22.38 14.42 -2.55
N MET A 479 21.45 13.85 -1.76
CA MET A 479 20.20 14.54 -1.40
C MET A 479 20.46 15.75 -0.51
N ALA A 480 21.31 15.65 0.51
CA ALA A 480 21.66 16.77 1.37
C ALA A 480 22.24 17.95 0.56
N GLN A 481 23.14 17.66 -0.37
CA GLN A 481 23.71 18.66 -1.30
C GLN A 481 22.62 19.32 -2.16
N ARG A 482 21.72 18.55 -2.76
CA ARG A 482 20.60 19.07 -3.58
C ARG A 482 19.61 19.91 -2.78
N MET A 483 19.41 19.56 -1.51
CA MET A 483 18.54 20.30 -0.57
C MET A 483 19.25 21.51 0.05
N HIS A 484 20.52 21.76 -0.29
CA HIS A 484 21.36 22.79 0.33
C HIS A 484 21.38 22.70 1.88
N LYS A 485 21.35 21.46 2.40
CA LYS A 485 21.44 21.21 3.84
C LYS A 485 22.86 20.81 4.21
N ASP A 486 23.33 21.36 5.33
CA ASP A 486 24.55 20.89 5.95
C ASP A 486 24.41 19.42 6.40
N THR A 487 25.48 18.64 6.23
CA THR A 487 25.50 17.21 6.52
C THR A 487 25.17 16.93 8.00
N GLU A 488 25.71 17.73 8.92
CA GLU A 488 25.46 17.56 10.35
C GLU A 488 23.98 17.82 10.69
N GLN A 489 23.39 18.85 10.10
CA GLN A 489 21.98 19.16 10.25
C GLN A 489 21.10 18.06 9.64
N PHE A 490 21.49 17.51 8.49
CA PHE A 490 20.78 16.43 7.83
C PHE A 490 20.75 15.17 8.71
N MET A 491 21.90 14.79 9.29
CA MET A 491 22.03 13.62 10.18
C MET A 491 21.25 13.77 11.51
N LYS A 492 20.95 14.98 11.94
CA LYS A 492 20.12 15.24 13.13
C LYS A 492 18.63 15.10 12.86
N SER A 493 18.19 15.09 11.58
CA SER A 493 16.77 15.02 11.26
C SER A 493 16.15 13.70 11.75
N GLY A 494 14.91 13.76 12.21
CA GLY A 494 14.18 12.58 12.66
C GLY A 494 14.00 11.54 11.55
N TYR A 495 13.94 11.97 10.29
CA TYR A 495 13.85 11.05 9.14
C TYR A 495 15.15 10.30 8.86
N TYR A 496 16.31 10.92 9.07
CA TYR A 496 17.59 10.23 9.03
C TYR A 496 17.68 9.17 10.13
N LEU A 497 17.30 9.55 11.36
CA LEU A 497 17.28 8.65 12.50
C LEU A 497 16.26 7.51 12.31
N TYR A 498 15.12 7.78 11.68
CA TYR A 498 14.13 6.77 11.29
C TYR A 498 14.74 5.71 10.37
N LEU A 499 15.43 6.12 9.30
CA LEU A 499 16.11 5.19 8.41
C LEU A 499 17.16 4.36 9.16
N ARG A 500 18.03 5.01 9.94
CA ARG A 500 19.07 4.31 10.74
C ARG A 500 18.47 3.24 11.65
N SER A 501 17.40 3.58 12.36
CA SER A 501 16.70 2.64 13.24
C SER A 501 16.17 1.44 12.48
N GLY A 502 15.52 1.64 11.35
CA GLY A 502 14.99 0.55 10.54
C GLY A 502 16.09 -0.35 9.94
N LEU A 503 17.20 0.24 9.46
CA LEU A 503 18.34 -0.52 8.95
C LEU A 503 18.97 -1.39 10.05
N ILE A 504 19.11 -0.85 11.26
CA ILE A 504 19.66 -1.57 12.42
C ILE A 504 18.70 -2.68 12.86
N ASP A 505 17.39 -2.43 12.88
CA ASP A 505 16.38 -3.46 13.17
C ASP A 505 16.49 -4.62 12.15
N ARG A 506 16.56 -4.30 10.86
CA ARG A 506 16.73 -5.32 9.81
C ARG A 506 18.02 -6.11 9.98
N TRP A 507 19.12 -5.43 10.22
CA TRP A 507 20.40 -6.07 10.48
C TRP A 507 20.35 -6.99 11.70
N ASN A 508 19.76 -6.53 12.81
CA ASN A 508 19.59 -7.31 14.03
C ASN A 508 18.76 -8.59 13.80
N MET A 509 17.70 -8.48 12.99
CA MET A 509 16.90 -9.63 12.60
C MET A 509 17.75 -10.65 11.84
N LEU A 510 18.48 -10.21 10.82
CA LEU A 510 19.30 -11.07 9.98
C LEU A 510 20.48 -11.69 10.73
N ALA A 511 21.10 -10.95 11.65
CA ALA A 511 22.21 -11.44 12.46
C ALA A 511 21.80 -12.49 13.50
N LYS A 512 20.55 -12.49 13.94
CA LYS A 512 20.01 -13.47 14.89
C LYS A 512 19.50 -14.75 14.24
N TRP A 513 19.16 -14.71 12.96
CA TRP A 513 18.52 -15.81 12.28
C TRP A 513 19.55 -16.67 11.55
N HIS A 514 19.57 -17.95 11.89
CA HIS A 514 20.30 -18.94 11.13
C HIS A 514 19.52 -19.37 9.86
N THR A 515 18.23 -19.04 9.81
CA THR A 515 17.32 -19.29 8.69
C THR A 515 16.51 -18.04 8.40
N TYR A 516 16.19 -17.80 7.12
CA TYR A 516 15.41 -16.65 6.72
C TYR A 516 13.94 -16.79 7.14
N PRO A 517 13.26 -15.68 7.46
CA PRO A 517 11.81 -15.72 7.60
C PRO A 517 11.21 -16.27 6.30
N ASN A 518 10.33 -17.25 6.46
CA ASN A 518 9.76 -17.95 5.31
C ASN A 518 8.27 -17.64 5.17
N MET A 519 7.95 -16.41 4.81
CA MET A 519 6.57 -15.96 4.73
C MET A 519 5.97 -16.06 3.34
N ILE A 520 6.44 -15.28 2.39
CA ILE A 520 5.99 -15.38 1.00
C ILE A 520 6.89 -16.36 0.25
N LYS A 521 6.26 -17.32 -0.43
CA LYS A 521 6.95 -18.28 -1.29
C LYS A 521 6.81 -17.85 -2.75
N PRO A 522 7.83 -18.10 -3.58
CA PRO A 522 7.68 -17.94 -5.01
C PRO A 522 6.55 -18.81 -5.58
N LEU A 523 5.88 -18.30 -6.60
CA LEU A 523 4.99 -19.13 -7.43
C LEU A 523 5.80 -20.31 -8.00
N LYS A 524 5.29 -21.52 -7.83
CA LYS A 524 5.91 -22.71 -8.43
C LYS A 524 5.57 -22.76 -9.90
N ILE A 525 6.55 -22.58 -10.74
CA ILE A 525 6.44 -22.76 -12.19
C ILE A 525 6.97 -24.15 -12.48
N ASN A 526 6.12 -25.03 -13.02
CA ASN A 526 6.55 -26.34 -13.49
C ASN A 526 7.43 -26.10 -14.73
N GLN A 527 8.71 -26.41 -14.62
CA GLN A 527 9.68 -26.32 -15.73
C GLN A 527 9.45 -27.45 -16.73
#